data_dbcb83eadb91e07e27d0152337245e8f
#
_entry.id   dbcb83eadb91e07e27d0152337245e8f
#
_cell.length_a   1.000
_cell.length_b   1.000
_cell.length_c   1.000
_cell.angle_alpha   90.00
_cell.angle_beta   90.00
_cell.angle_gamma   90.00
#
_symmetry.space_group_name_H-M   'P 1'
#
loop_
_entity.id
_entity.type
_entity.pdbx_description
1 polymer ?
#
loop_
_entity_poly.entity_id
_entity_poly.type
_entity_poly.pdbx_seq_one_letter_code
_entity_poly.pdbx_strand_id
1 'polypeptide(L)'
;VAKSSTRFGFPEVRIGMIPAVILPYVSRKITLSKIRELFITGERFGNDKAHSLGILNHNNDINDLIHSIEQGAPEAQKNIKSLLNSNILSKPINDRDTELADLISMIKNGQECEEGINSFLEKRKPNWVN
;
A
#
# COMPACT_ATOMS: atom_id res chain seq x y z
N VAL A 1 1.94 -8.80 -6.80
CA VAL A 1 1.87 -10.05 -7.58
C VAL A 1 3.28 -10.47 -7.97
N ALA A 2 3.59 -11.77 -7.93
CA ALA A 2 4.88 -12.31 -8.35
C ALA A 2 4.67 -13.64 -9.11
N LYS A 3 5.60 -13.93 -10.04
CA LYS A 3 5.61 -15.25 -10.73
C LYS A 3 5.88 -16.35 -9.72
N SER A 4 5.35 -17.57 -9.97
CA SER A 4 5.53 -18.73 -9.08
C SER A 4 7.00 -19.09 -8.83
N SER A 5 7.88 -18.82 -9.81
CA SER A 5 9.32 -19.06 -9.72
C SER A 5 10.09 -17.97 -8.96
N THR A 6 9.44 -16.86 -8.52
CA THR A 6 10.12 -15.75 -7.84
C THR A 6 10.72 -16.22 -6.52
N ARG A 7 11.93 -15.72 -6.22
CA ARG A 7 12.61 -15.90 -4.94
C ARG A 7 12.93 -14.54 -4.34
N PHE A 8 12.65 -14.44 -3.06
CA PHE A 8 12.91 -13.26 -2.23
C PHE A 8 14.05 -13.58 -1.26
N GLY A 9 14.73 -12.57 -0.75
CA GLY A 9 15.74 -12.72 0.28
C GLY A 9 16.61 -11.49 0.44
N PHE A 10 17.36 -11.46 1.54
CA PHE A 10 18.33 -10.42 1.89
C PHE A 10 19.67 -11.09 2.20
N PRO A 11 20.40 -11.53 1.16
CA PRO A 11 21.57 -12.41 1.32
C PRO A 11 22.86 -11.65 1.70
N GLU A 12 22.82 -10.33 1.91
CA GLU A 12 23.97 -9.47 2.14
C GLU A 12 24.87 -9.98 3.28
N VAL A 13 24.30 -10.55 4.33
CA VAL A 13 25.02 -11.12 5.47
C VAL A 13 25.98 -12.24 5.07
N ARG A 14 25.66 -12.97 3.99
CA ARG A 14 26.49 -14.10 3.49
C ARG A 14 27.81 -13.65 2.85
N ILE A 15 27.92 -12.36 2.55
CA ILE A 15 29.16 -11.74 2.02
C ILE A 15 29.73 -10.69 2.96
N GLY A 16 29.31 -10.69 4.24
CA GLY A 16 29.80 -9.77 5.25
C GLY A 16 29.24 -8.36 5.15
N MET A 17 28.11 -8.17 4.46
CA MET A 17 27.41 -6.90 4.33
C MET A 17 26.09 -6.89 5.11
N ILE A 18 25.48 -5.70 5.24
CA ILE A 18 24.17 -5.51 5.84
C ILE A 18 23.22 -4.89 4.83
N PRO A 19 21.92 -5.28 4.81
CA PRO A 19 20.90 -4.71 3.92
C PRO A 19 20.38 -3.35 4.43
N ALA A 20 21.29 -2.39 4.68
CA ALA A 20 20.96 -1.10 5.29
C ALA A 20 20.05 -0.24 4.42
N VAL A 21 20.30 -0.19 3.12
CA VAL A 21 19.57 0.67 2.17
C VAL A 21 18.11 0.25 2.06
N ILE A 22 17.83 -1.06 2.10
CA ILE A 22 16.46 -1.58 1.93
C ILE A 22 15.66 -1.55 3.24
N LEU A 23 16.31 -1.44 4.40
CA LEU A 23 15.68 -1.50 5.71
C LEU A 23 14.48 -0.53 5.88
N PRO A 24 14.56 0.77 5.52
CA PRO A 24 13.42 1.69 5.67
C PRO A 24 12.18 1.30 4.87
N TYR A 25 12.38 0.63 3.74
CA TYR A 25 11.28 0.18 2.87
C TYR A 25 10.65 -1.12 3.38
N VAL A 26 11.48 -2.04 3.81
CA VAL A 26 11.03 -3.35 4.33
C VAL A 26 10.32 -3.17 5.67
N SER A 27 10.79 -2.29 6.55
CA SER A 27 10.18 -2.03 7.86
C SER A 27 8.77 -1.42 7.80
N ARG A 28 8.38 -0.88 6.66
CA ARG A 28 6.99 -0.43 6.42
C ARG A 28 6.02 -1.58 6.13
N LYS A 29 6.53 -2.76 5.81
CA LYS A 29 5.72 -3.92 5.40
C LYS A 29 5.79 -5.09 6.37
N ILE A 30 6.93 -5.28 7.03
CA ILE A 30 7.19 -6.42 7.90
C ILE A 30 7.63 -5.94 9.29
N THR A 31 7.28 -6.71 10.31
CA THR A 31 7.69 -6.41 11.69
C THR A 31 9.20 -6.53 11.87
N LEU A 32 9.77 -5.72 12.77
CA LEU A 32 11.22 -5.75 13.07
C LEU A 32 11.70 -7.14 13.52
N SER A 33 10.85 -7.92 14.19
CA SER A 33 11.17 -9.30 14.58
C SER A 33 11.44 -10.19 13.36
N LYS A 34 10.60 -10.09 12.33
CA LYS A 34 10.75 -10.85 11.09
C LYS A 34 11.92 -10.34 10.23
N ILE A 35 12.13 -9.03 10.22
CA ILE A 35 13.30 -8.44 9.56
C ILE A 35 14.60 -8.97 10.18
N ARG A 36 14.68 -9.02 11.51
CA ARG A 36 15.85 -9.57 12.22
C ARG A 36 16.15 -11.00 11.80
N GLU A 37 15.14 -11.86 11.77
CA GLU A 37 15.28 -13.24 11.29
C GLU A 37 15.84 -13.30 9.87
N LEU A 38 15.21 -12.59 8.93
CA LEU A 38 15.56 -12.61 7.50
C LEU A 38 16.95 -12.02 7.23
N PHE A 39 17.30 -10.91 7.90
CA PHE A 39 18.58 -10.22 7.69
C PHE A 39 19.75 -10.98 8.30
N ILE A 40 19.57 -11.65 9.45
CA ILE A 40 20.62 -12.42 10.11
C ILE A 40 20.83 -13.77 9.39
N THR A 41 19.77 -14.41 8.93
CA THR A 41 19.88 -15.71 8.26
C THR A 41 20.29 -15.58 6.79
N GLY A 42 19.95 -14.47 6.14
CA GLY A 42 20.14 -14.29 4.71
C GLY A 42 19.43 -15.36 3.88
N GLU A 43 18.36 -15.96 4.40
CA GLU A 43 17.63 -17.03 3.71
C GLU A 43 16.91 -16.52 2.47
N ARG A 44 16.74 -17.43 1.50
CA ARG A 44 15.89 -17.21 0.34
C ARG A 44 14.57 -17.93 0.52
N PHE A 45 13.46 -17.28 0.18
CA PHE A 45 12.12 -17.84 0.34
C PHE A 45 11.24 -17.59 -0.89
N GLY A 46 10.18 -18.38 -1.01
CA GLY A 46 9.22 -18.28 -2.12
C GLY A 46 8.01 -17.41 -1.81
N ASN A 47 7.02 -17.51 -2.70
CA ASN A 47 5.81 -16.70 -2.65
C ASN A 47 4.99 -16.90 -1.36
N ASP A 48 4.85 -18.12 -0.87
CA ASP A 48 4.01 -18.39 0.31
C ASP A 48 4.54 -17.66 1.55
N LYS A 49 5.87 -17.75 1.79
CA LYS A 49 6.50 -17.01 2.89
C LYS A 49 6.46 -15.50 2.64
N ALA A 50 6.66 -15.04 1.40
CA ALA A 50 6.54 -13.63 1.06
C ALA A 50 5.12 -13.09 1.30
N HIS A 51 4.10 -13.87 1.01
CA HIS A 51 2.70 -13.55 1.28
C HIS A 51 2.42 -13.51 2.79
N SER A 52 2.82 -14.55 3.53
CA SER A 52 2.63 -14.60 4.99
C SER A 52 3.35 -13.47 5.75
N LEU A 53 4.41 -12.92 5.17
CA LEU A 53 5.15 -11.77 5.70
C LEU A 53 4.57 -10.41 5.29
N GLY A 54 3.60 -10.35 4.37
CA GLY A 54 3.06 -9.11 3.83
C GLY A 54 3.95 -8.42 2.79
N ILE A 55 5.00 -9.07 2.33
CA ILE A 55 5.84 -8.57 1.20
C ILE A 55 5.06 -8.66 -0.10
N LEU A 56 4.33 -9.75 -0.28
CA LEU A 56 3.48 -10.04 -1.43
C LEU A 56 2.02 -9.94 -1.00
N ASN A 57 1.28 -9.02 -1.58
CA ASN A 57 -0.10 -8.74 -1.14
C ASN A 57 -1.14 -9.65 -1.81
N HIS A 58 -0.89 -10.12 -3.04
CA HIS A 58 -1.85 -10.94 -3.80
C HIS A 58 -1.16 -12.11 -4.47
N ASN A 59 -1.79 -13.29 -4.34
CA ASN A 59 -1.49 -14.49 -5.13
C ASN A 59 -2.45 -14.63 -6.33
N ASN A 60 -3.41 -13.71 -6.49
CA ASN A 60 -4.45 -13.74 -7.50
C ASN A 60 -3.97 -13.16 -8.83
N ASP A 61 -4.78 -13.32 -9.87
CA ASP A 61 -4.52 -12.73 -11.18
C ASP A 61 -4.37 -11.20 -11.04
N ILE A 62 -3.38 -10.66 -11.71
CA ILE A 62 -3.14 -9.22 -11.75
C ILE A 62 -4.32 -8.46 -12.39
N ASN A 63 -5.04 -9.12 -13.30
CA ASN A 63 -6.19 -8.54 -13.97
C ASN A 63 -7.36 -8.24 -13.00
N ASP A 64 -7.59 -9.12 -12.03
CA ASP A 64 -8.61 -8.88 -10.98
C ASP A 64 -8.26 -7.67 -10.12
N LEU A 65 -6.98 -7.51 -9.80
CA LEU A 65 -6.48 -6.35 -9.05
C LEU A 65 -6.61 -5.06 -9.87
N ILE A 66 -6.22 -5.09 -11.15
CA ILE A 66 -6.35 -3.94 -12.07
C ILE A 66 -7.83 -3.55 -12.16
N HIS A 67 -8.71 -4.51 -12.44
CA HIS A 67 -10.15 -4.25 -12.54
C HIS A 67 -10.70 -3.61 -11.25
N SER A 68 -10.30 -4.11 -10.08
CA SER A 68 -10.71 -3.52 -8.79
C SER A 68 -10.20 -2.08 -8.61
N ILE A 69 -8.98 -1.78 -9.08
CA ILE A 69 -8.43 -0.43 -9.04
C ILE A 69 -9.19 0.51 -9.98
N GLU A 70 -9.56 0.05 -11.17
CA GLU A 70 -10.31 0.83 -12.17
C GLU A 70 -11.73 1.20 -11.72
N GLN A 71 -12.30 0.49 -10.75
CA GLN A 71 -13.59 0.86 -10.14
C GLN A 71 -13.46 2.06 -9.18
N GLY A 72 -12.26 2.39 -8.72
CA GLY A 72 -12.03 3.46 -7.76
C GLY A 72 -11.81 4.82 -8.44
N ALA A 73 -12.29 5.87 -7.79
CA ALA A 73 -12.14 7.26 -8.22
C ALA A 73 -10.65 7.69 -8.27
N PRO A 74 -10.11 8.18 -9.40
CA PRO A 74 -8.67 8.41 -9.59
C PRO A 74 -8.06 9.42 -8.60
N GLU A 75 -8.71 10.56 -8.36
CA GLU A 75 -8.20 11.56 -7.41
C GLU A 75 -8.30 11.06 -5.96
N ALA A 76 -9.33 10.30 -5.62
CA ALA A 76 -9.43 9.65 -4.32
C ALA A 76 -8.29 8.66 -4.11
N GLN A 77 -7.96 7.84 -5.10
CA GLN A 77 -6.81 6.90 -5.04
C GLN A 77 -5.48 7.64 -4.90
N LYS A 78 -5.29 8.75 -5.58
CA LYS A 78 -4.11 9.61 -5.46
C LYS A 78 -4.00 10.20 -4.06
N ASN A 79 -5.11 10.71 -3.51
CA ASN A 79 -5.16 11.27 -2.16
C ASN A 79 -4.88 10.19 -1.09
N ILE A 80 -5.41 8.98 -1.25
CA ILE A 80 -5.09 7.84 -0.36
C ILE A 80 -3.60 7.55 -0.38
N LYS A 81 -2.97 7.48 -1.55
CA LYS A 81 -1.51 7.24 -1.66
C LYS A 81 -0.70 8.36 -1.00
N SER A 82 -1.09 9.61 -1.18
CA SER A 82 -0.44 10.76 -0.54
C SER A 82 -0.58 10.70 0.98
N LEU A 83 -1.78 10.41 1.49
CA LEU A 83 -2.05 10.27 2.91
C LEU A 83 -1.22 9.15 3.54
N LEU A 84 -1.17 7.97 2.93
CA LEU A 84 -0.41 6.83 3.43
C LEU A 84 1.12 7.05 3.40
N ASN A 85 1.61 7.89 2.49
CA ASN A 85 3.03 8.25 2.41
C ASN A 85 3.41 9.47 3.26
N SER A 86 2.43 10.15 3.84
CA SER A 86 2.66 11.27 4.75
C SER A 86 3.12 10.80 6.13
N ASN A 87 3.54 11.74 6.98
CA ASN A 87 3.87 11.49 8.38
C ASN A 87 2.67 11.67 9.32
N ILE A 88 1.46 11.65 8.79
CA ILE A 88 0.22 11.95 9.53
C ILE A 88 0.06 11.10 10.80
N LEU A 89 0.43 9.82 10.76
CA LEU A 89 0.32 8.92 11.90
C LEU A 89 1.35 9.22 13.01
N SER A 90 2.39 10.00 12.72
CA SER A 90 3.42 10.40 13.70
C SER A 90 3.10 11.75 14.37
N LYS A 91 2.05 12.43 13.92
CA LYS A 91 1.63 13.72 14.50
C LYS A 91 0.86 13.54 15.82
N PRO A 92 0.88 14.53 16.72
CA PRO A 92 -0.02 14.58 17.87
C PRO A 92 -1.49 14.42 17.44
N ILE A 93 -2.30 13.80 18.30
CA ILE A 93 -3.70 13.44 17.96
C ILE A 93 -4.50 14.64 17.48
N ASN A 94 -4.45 15.75 18.21
CA ASN A 94 -5.25 16.95 17.87
C ASN A 94 -4.87 17.55 16.52
N ASP A 95 -3.56 17.67 16.24
CA ASP A 95 -3.05 18.20 14.97
C ASP A 95 -3.42 17.27 13.81
N ARG A 96 -3.27 15.98 14.02
CA ARG A 96 -3.65 14.94 13.06
C ARG A 96 -5.14 14.99 12.74
N ASP A 97 -5.98 15.04 13.74
CA ASP A 97 -7.43 14.98 13.56
C ASP A 97 -7.95 16.25 12.85
N THR A 98 -7.37 17.42 13.14
CA THR A 98 -7.64 18.66 12.42
C THR A 98 -7.26 18.55 10.94
N GLU A 99 -6.03 18.09 10.64
CA GLU A 99 -5.54 17.94 9.26
C GLU A 99 -6.37 16.91 8.46
N LEU A 100 -6.79 15.81 9.10
CA LEU A 100 -7.67 14.84 8.47
C LEU A 100 -9.07 15.39 8.20
N ALA A 101 -9.62 16.20 9.10
CA ALA A 101 -10.90 16.85 8.92
C ALA A 101 -10.85 17.86 7.76
N ASP A 102 -9.79 18.66 7.67
CA ASP A 102 -9.57 19.61 6.58
C ASP A 102 -9.43 18.90 5.24
N LEU A 103 -8.65 17.80 5.19
CA LEU A 103 -8.48 16.98 3.99
C LEU A 103 -9.82 16.39 3.51
N ILE A 104 -10.62 15.83 4.41
CA ILE A 104 -11.95 15.29 4.07
C ILE A 104 -12.90 16.39 3.59
N SER A 105 -12.88 17.57 4.23
CA SER A 105 -13.68 18.72 3.82
C SER A 105 -13.32 19.17 2.39
N MET A 106 -12.02 19.25 2.08
CA MET A 106 -11.54 19.59 0.75
C MET A 106 -11.99 18.58 -0.30
N ILE A 107 -11.82 17.27 -0.03
CA ILE A 107 -12.20 16.20 -0.95
C ILE A 107 -13.71 16.18 -1.19
N LYS A 108 -14.51 16.37 -0.12
CA LYS A 108 -15.98 16.37 -0.18
C LYS A 108 -16.52 17.46 -1.12
N ASN A 109 -15.84 18.59 -1.20
CA ASN A 109 -16.23 19.71 -2.07
C ASN A 109 -15.67 19.58 -3.51
N GLY A 110 -15.00 18.49 -3.83
CA GLY A 110 -14.44 18.22 -5.15
C GLY A 110 -15.45 17.60 -6.11
N GLN A 111 -15.27 17.86 -7.40
CA GLN A 111 -16.14 17.35 -8.48
C GLN A 111 -16.21 15.81 -8.52
N GLU A 112 -15.12 15.13 -8.21
CA GLU A 112 -15.09 13.66 -8.21
C GLU A 112 -15.97 13.09 -7.09
N CYS A 113 -15.97 13.71 -5.90
CA CYS A 113 -16.85 13.30 -4.82
C CYS A 113 -18.32 13.57 -5.15
N GLU A 114 -18.62 14.69 -5.76
CA GLU A 114 -19.97 15.04 -6.23
C GLU A 114 -20.47 14.02 -7.25
N GLU A 115 -19.68 13.71 -8.28
CA GLU A 115 -20.00 12.68 -9.28
C GLU A 115 -20.20 11.31 -8.61
N GLY A 116 -19.32 10.92 -7.68
CA GLY A 116 -19.44 9.66 -6.96
C GLY A 116 -20.74 9.53 -6.18
N ILE A 117 -21.14 10.59 -5.49
CA ILE A 117 -22.39 10.65 -4.72
C ILE A 117 -23.59 10.60 -5.67
N ASN A 118 -23.59 11.40 -6.73
CA ASN A 118 -24.68 11.47 -7.69
C ASN A 118 -24.86 10.13 -8.41
N SER A 119 -23.80 9.52 -8.89
CA SER A 119 -23.85 8.22 -9.55
C SER A 119 -24.41 7.13 -8.64
N PHE A 120 -24.03 7.15 -7.34
CA PHE A 120 -24.56 6.23 -6.34
C PHE A 120 -26.07 6.42 -6.11
N LEU A 121 -26.52 7.66 -5.95
CA LEU A 121 -27.95 7.97 -5.75
C LEU A 121 -28.81 7.62 -7.00
N GLU A 122 -28.25 7.86 -8.18
CA GLU A 122 -28.88 7.59 -9.46
C GLU A 122 -28.75 6.12 -9.89
N LYS A 123 -28.05 5.27 -9.12
CA LYS A 123 -27.79 3.85 -9.40
C LYS A 123 -27.15 3.62 -10.78
N ARG A 124 -26.26 4.51 -11.20
CA ARG A 124 -25.46 4.39 -12.42
C ARG A 124 -23.98 4.23 -12.10
N LYS A 125 -23.21 3.86 -13.09
CA LYS A 125 -21.74 3.92 -12.97
C LYS A 125 -21.28 5.37 -12.95
N PRO A 126 -20.25 5.70 -12.14
CA PRO A 126 -19.59 6.99 -12.22
C PRO A 126 -18.77 7.11 -13.52
N ASN A 127 -18.46 8.35 -13.91
CA ASN A 127 -17.85 8.67 -15.19
C ASN A 127 -16.41 8.13 -15.39
N TRP A 128 -15.75 7.68 -14.32
CA TRP A 128 -14.41 7.06 -14.38
C TRP A 128 -14.45 5.54 -14.57
N VAL A 129 -15.63 4.90 -14.51
CA VAL A 129 -15.79 3.46 -14.73
C VAL A 129 -16.34 3.24 -16.15
N ASN A 130 -15.52 2.63 -17.00
CA ASN A 130 -15.89 2.24 -18.36
C ASN A 130 -16.79 1.01 -18.41
#